data_9ca4f6315f47ad6dbe9afab70daff8da
#
_entry.id   9ca4f6315f47ad6dbe9afab70daff8da
#
_cell.length_a   1.000
_cell.length_b   1.000
_cell.length_c   1.000
_cell.angle_alpha   90.00
_cell.angle_beta   90.00
_cell.angle_gamma   90.00
#
_symmetry.space_group_name_H-M   'P 1'
#
loop_
_entity.id
_entity.type
_entity.pdbx_description
1 polymer ?
#
loop_
_entity_poly.entity_id
_entity_poly.type
_entity_poly.pdbx_seq_one_letter_code
_entity_poly.pdbx_strand_id
1 'polypeptide(L)'
;NTFTAYGNYENRGKARTRFMQESLGKDGLISAFREKLSQVMKSESLTLQPSELLQTAPIQKETGIPFADKRIISQKQAGLYAVFYQPIGGNLTPDKAACLYHLIEPMKDVEIRLTPDEGLYVINCSASEAEKVLKATTDGAQNLFETSVACIGASICQVGIGNSPALLSACIEKVRKENFADGVLPKIHISGCPSSCGTHQIGTIGFRGGIRQTPDGPKPAFAIFEGGCPLQGQEVISDMGKSIEADKIPDFLVELGKMISAEAAAYDKWIAANHDKFIELIEKYTA
;
A
#
# COMPACT_ATOMS: atom_id res chain seq x y z
N ASN A 1 -12.39 2.32 20.63
CA ASN A 1 -12.76 3.46 21.47
C ASN A 1 -13.39 3.03 22.80
N THR A 2 -14.36 2.11 22.80
CA THR A 2 -15.03 1.63 24.03
C THR A 2 -14.01 1.01 24.99
N PHE A 3 -13.14 0.15 24.49
CA PHE A 3 -12.15 -0.53 25.31
C PHE A 3 -11.08 0.41 25.87
N THR A 4 -10.56 1.32 25.06
CA THR A 4 -9.57 2.30 25.48
C THR A 4 -10.15 3.43 26.33
N ALA A 5 -11.39 3.85 26.08
CA ALA A 5 -12.08 4.86 26.88
C ALA A 5 -12.47 4.36 28.29
N TYR A 6 -12.81 3.07 28.42
CA TYR A 6 -13.20 2.45 29.69
C TYR A 6 -12.03 1.74 30.39
N GLY A 7 -10.88 1.62 29.73
CA GLY A 7 -9.68 1.11 30.37
C GLY A 7 -9.11 2.15 31.33
N ASN A 8 -8.98 1.77 32.59
CA ASN A 8 -8.38 2.62 33.61
C ASN A 8 -6.85 2.61 33.47
N TYR A 9 -6.37 3.19 32.35
CA TYR A 9 -4.95 3.20 32.02
C TYR A 9 -4.41 4.57 32.37
N GLU A 10 -3.79 4.67 33.52
CA GLU A 10 -3.26 5.90 34.11
C GLU A 10 -2.13 6.53 33.24
N ASN A 11 -1.51 5.72 32.38
CA ASN A 11 -0.43 6.21 31.54
C ASN A 11 -0.92 6.64 30.15
N ARG A 12 -1.31 7.93 30.04
CA ARG A 12 -1.72 8.52 28.77
C ARG A 12 -0.64 8.50 27.68
N GLY A 13 0.64 8.42 28.05
CA GLY A 13 1.75 8.27 27.10
C GLY A 13 1.82 6.88 26.45
N LYS A 14 1.13 5.89 27.02
CA LYS A 14 1.06 4.52 26.54
C LYS A 14 -0.40 4.08 26.32
N ALA A 15 -1.20 4.90 25.66
CA ALA A 15 -2.64 4.70 25.50
C ALA A 15 -3.03 3.69 24.40
N ARG A 16 -2.09 3.07 23.69
CA ARG A 16 -2.39 2.04 22.67
C ARG A 16 -2.60 0.68 23.31
N THR A 17 -3.54 -0.11 22.79
CA THR A 17 -3.90 -1.46 23.27
C THR A 17 -2.70 -2.40 23.42
N ARG A 18 -1.68 -2.30 22.58
CA ARG A 18 -0.45 -3.10 22.70
C ARG A 18 0.25 -2.95 24.05
N PHE A 19 0.23 -1.76 24.63
CA PHE A 19 0.85 -1.51 25.93
C PHE A 19 0.07 -2.15 27.09
N MET A 20 -1.21 -2.42 26.89
CA MET A 20 -2.00 -3.18 27.86
C MET A 20 -1.54 -4.63 27.94
N GLN A 21 -1.16 -5.23 26.79
CA GLN A 21 -0.60 -6.58 26.79
C GLN A 21 0.77 -6.62 27.49
N GLU A 22 1.58 -5.56 27.34
CA GLU A 22 2.85 -5.45 28.07
C GLU A 22 2.66 -5.41 29.58
N SER A 23 1.63 -4.69 30.07
CA SER A 23 1.38 -4.51 31.51
C SER A 23 0.54 -5.62 32.14
N LEU A 24 -0.41 -6.22 31.43
CA LEU A 24 -1.37 -7.19 31.94
C LEU A 24 -1.04 -8.64 31.56
N GLY A 25 -0.14 -8.83 30.59
CA GLY A 25 0.03 -10.11 29.91
C GLY A 25 -1.17 -10.46 29.02
N LYS A 26 -1.04 -11.58 28.28
CA LYS A 26 -2.08 -12.03 27.35
C LYS A 26 -3.40 -12.34 28.05
N ASP A 27 -3.35 -13.11 29.12
CA ASP A 27 -4.55 -13.57 29.84
C ASP A 27 -5.23 -12.42 30.59
N GLY A 28 -4.44 -11.51 31.15
CA GLY A 28 -4.94 -10.29 31.79
C GLY A 28 -5.63 -9.36 30.82
N LEU A 29 -5.09 -9.20 29.62
CA LEU A 29 -5.73 -8.42 28.54
C LEU A 29 -7.07 -9.04 28.12
N ILE A 30 -7.12 -10.35 27.92
CA ILE A 30 -8.36 -11.07 27.56
C ILE A 30 -9.41 -10.91 28.65
N SER A 31 -9.02 -11.05 29.92
CA SER A 31 -9.93 -10.88 31.05
C SER A 31 -10.49 -9.47 31.14
N ALA A 32 -9.64 -8.45 31.04
CA ALA A 32 -10.04 -7.05 31.03
C ALA A 32 -10.99 -6.72 29.87
N PHE A 33 -10.72 -7.26 28.69
CA PHE A 33 -11.61 -7.10 27.53
C PHE A 33 -12.99 -7.72 27.77
N ARG A 34 -13.05 -8.95 28.26
CA ARG A 34 -14.31 -9.67 28.54
C ARG A 34 -15.15 -8.97 29.62
N GLU A 35 -14.50 -8.44 30.63
CA GLU A 35 -15.18 -7.67 31.68
C GLU A 35 -15.83 -6.41 31.09
N LYS A 36 -15.07 -5.62 30.30
CA LYS A 36 -15.60 -4.42 29.66
C LYS A 36 -16.68 -4.71 28.64
N LEU A 37 -16.52 -5.75 27.83
CA LEU A 37 -17.56 -6.19 26.91
C LEU A 37 -18.86 -6.54 27.67
N SER A 38 -18.77 -7.29 28.78
CA SER A 38 -19.93 -7.62 29.60
C SER A 38 -20.60 -6.37 30.19
N GLN A 39 -19.85 -5.35 30.59
CA GLN A 39 -20.39 -4.07 31.05
C GLN A 39 -21.15 -3.33 29.94
N VAL A 40 -20.53 -3.22 28.75
CA VAL A 40 -21.14 -2.54 27.60
C VAL A 40 -22.40 -3.27 27.13
N MET A 41 -22.39 -4.59 27.07
CA MET A 41 -23.57 -5.38 26.70
C MET A 41 -24.78 -5.23 27.66
N LYS A 42 -24.55 -4.73 28.86
CA LYS A 42 -25.67 -4.43 29.83
C LYS A 42 -26.31 -3.07 29.54
N SER A 43 -25.56 -2.14 28.94
CA SER A 43 -26.02 -0.76 28.68
C SER A 43 -26.39 -0.52 27.23
N GLU A 44 -25.87 -1.32 26.31
CA GLU A 44 -26.05 -1.16 24.88
C GLU A 44 -26.47 -2.48 24.21
N SER A 45 -27.38 -2.40 23.25
CA SER A 45 -27.68 -3.57 22.40
C SER A 45 -26.60 -3.71 21.32
N LEU A 46 -25.76 -4.74 21.47
CA LEU A 46 -24.76 -5.10 20.47
C LEU A 46 -25.23 -6.23 19.55
N THR A 47 -26.52 -6.58 19.61
CA THR A 47 -27.10 -7.63 18.78
C THR A 47 -27.26 -7.13 17.36
N LEU A 48 -26.51 -7.69 16.43
CA LEU A 48 -26.73 -7.49 15.00
C LEU A 48 -28.04 -8.19 14.60
N GLN A 49 -28.95 -7.45 13.99
CA GLN A 49 -30.16 -8.02 13.40
C GLN A 49 -29.81 -8.60 12.03
N PRO A 50 -29.93 -9.92 11.80
CA PRO A 50 -29.58 -10.52 10.50
C PRO A 50 -30.37 -9.93 9.33
N SER A 51 -31.58 -9.40 9.59
CA SER A 51 -32.41 -8.70 8.60
C SER A 51 -31.85 -7.35 8.16
N GLU A 52 -30.98 -6.73 8.98
CA GLU A 52 -30.27 -5.49 8.66
C GLU A 52 -28.95 -5.77 7.91
N LEU A 53 -28.48 -7.00 7.96
CA LEU A 53 -27.37 -7.47 7.13
C LEU A 53 -27.93 -7.73 5.72
N LEU A 54 -28.04 -6.66 4.95
CA LEU A 54 -28.16 -6.57 3.51
C LEU A 54 -28.60 -7.85 2.77
N GLN A 55 -29.90 -8.06 2.64
CA GLN A 55 -30.42 -8.85 1.54
C GLN A 55 -30.34 -7.99 0.26
N THR A 56 -29.15 -7.90 -0.32
CA THR A 56 -29.01 -7.27 -1.64
C THR A 56 -29.57 -8.22 -2.69
N ALA A 57 -30.56 -7.75 -3.44
CA ALA A 57 -30.99 -8.46 -4.64
C ALA A 57 -29.76 -8.67 -5.56
N PRO A 58 -29.65 -9.81 -6.25
CA PRO A 58 -28.55 -10.03 -7.18
C PRO A 58 -28.52 -8.91 -8.23
N ILE A 59 -27.35 -8.28 -8.37
CA ILE A 59 -27.15 -7.26 -9.41
C ILE A 59 -27.16 -7.98 -10.75
N GLN A 60 -28.00 -7.50 -11.67
CA GLN A 60 -28.10 -8.00 -13.03
C GLN A 60 -27.77 -6.87 -14.00
N LYS A 61 -26.81 -7.14 -14.89
CA LYS A 61 -26.42 -6.25 -15.99
C LYS A 61 -26.38 -6.98 -17.31
N GLU A 62 -26.27 -6.23 -18.40
CA GLU A 62 -26.08 -6.81 -19.72
C GLU A 62 -24.86 -7.73 -19.75
N THR A 63 -25.04 -8.90 -20.33
CA THR A 63 -23.95 -9.86 -20.52
C THR A 63 -23.05 -9.40 -21.67
N GLY A 64 -21.76 -9.35 -21.41
CA GLY A 64 -20.74 -9.00 -22.38
C GLY A 64 -19.38 -9.40 -21.85
N ILE A 65 -18.37 -9.40 -22.72
CA ILE A 65 -16.97 -9.65 -22.37
C ILE A 65 -16.20 -8.40 -22.75
N PRO A 66 -15.56 -7.70 -21.79
CA PRO A 66 -14.72 -6.56 -22.10
C PRO A 66 -13.46 -7.01 -22.82
N PHE A 67 -12.76 -6.09 -23.48
CA PHE A 67 -11.44 -6.42 -24.01
C PHE A 67 -10.46 -6.79 -22.87
N ALA A 68 -9.48 -7.63 -23.19
CA ALA A 68 -8.53 -8.12 -22.20
C ALA A 68 -7.60 -7.00 -21.71
N ASP A 69 -7.66 -6.72 -20.42
CA ASP A 69 -6.72 -5.83 -19.73
C ASP A 69 -6.49 -6.36 -18.30
N LYS A 70 -5.25 -6.30 -17.81
CA LYS A 70 -4.88 -6.82 -16.50
C LYS A 70 -5.55 -6.09 -15.33
N ARG A 71 -6.07 -4.88 -15.55
CA ARG A 71 -6.83 -4.11 -14.57
C ARG A 71 -8.32 -4.45 -14.54
N ILE A 72 -8.82 -5.21 -15.52
CA ILE A 72 -10.21 -5.69 -15.53
C ILE A 72 -10.26 -7.09 -14.95
N ILE A 73 -11.00 -7.26 -13.87
CA ILE A 73 -11.12 -8.51 -13.11
C ILE A 73 -12.57 -8.98 -13.16
N SER A 74 -12.80 -10.21 -13.60
CA SER A 74 -14.13 -10.83 -13.51
C SER A 74 -14.52 -11.04 -12.06
N GLN A 75 -15.70 -10.61 -11.66
CA GLN A 75 -16.24 -10.86 -10.34
C GLN A 75 -16.79 -12.30 -10.23
N LYS A 76 -17.08 -12.75 -9.01
CA LYS A 76 -17.76 -14.05 -8.80
C LYS A 76 -19.15 -14.09 -9.42
N GLN A 77 -19.83 -12.96 -9.50
CA GLN A 77 -21.12 -12.81 -10.16
C GLN A 77 -20.90 -12.73 -11.68
N ALA A 78 -21.60 -13.59 -12.41
CA ALA A 78 -21.49 -13.65 -13.86
C ALA A 78 -21.87 -12.31 -14.52
N GLY A 79 -21.07 -11.87 -15.48
CA GLY A 79 -21.30 -10.63 -16.24
C GLY A 79 -20.94 -9.35 -15.50
N LEU A 80 -20.40 -9.46 -14.28
CA LEU A 80 -19.90 -8.31 -13.54
C LEU A 80 -18.39 -8.26 -13.51
N TYR A 81 -17.84 -7.05 -13.62
CA TYR A 81 -16.40 -6.79 -13.66
C TYR A 81 -16.02 -5.74 -12.62
N ALA A 82 -14.80 -5.84 -12.15
CA ALA A 82 -14.13 -4.81 -11.34
C ALA A 82 -12.97 -4.22 -12.13
N VAL A 83 -12.79 -2.92 -12.08
CA VAL A 83 -11.64 -2.24 -12.68
C VAL A 83 -10.74 -1.73 -11.58
N PHE A 84 -9.50 -2.18 -11.57
CA PHE A 84 -8.48 -1.70 -10.65
C PHE A 84 -7.90 -0.37 -11.14
N TYR A 85 -7.85 0.60 -10.27
CA TYR A 85 -7.19 1.87 -10.49
C TYR A 85 -6.33 2.23 -9.29
N GLN A 86 -5.06 2.48 -9.54
CA GLN A 86 -4.15 3.02 -8.53
C GLN A 86 -3.59 4.34 -9.02
N PRO A 87 -4.01 5.47 -8.45
CA PRO A 87 -3.33 6.74 -8.66
C PRO A 87 -1.87 6.60 -8.24
N ILE A 88 -0.96 7.22 -8.97
CA ILE A 88 0.46 7.18 -8.61
C ILE A 88 0.67 7.74 -7.20
N GLY A 89 1.27 6.92 -6.32
CA GLY A 89 1.47 7.25 -4.90
C GLY A 89 0.18 7.47 -4.12
N GLY A 90 -0.93 6.86 -4.54
CA GLY A 90 -2.23 7.01 -3.88
C GLY A 90 -2.85 8.40 -3.99
N ASN A 91 -2.26 9.30 -4.78
CA ASN A 91 -2.68 10.69 -4.87
C ASN A 91 -3.87 10.88 -5.82
N LEU A 92 -5.06 10.58 -5.33
CA LEU A 92 -6.31 10.88 -6.03
C LEU A 92 -6.62 12.38 -5.90
N THR A 93 -6.37 13.16 -6.97
CA THR A 93 -6.67 14.59 -6.97
C THR A 93 -8.18 14.86 -6.92
N PRO A 94 -8.62 16.02 -6.36
CA PRO A 94 -10.05 16.38 -6.33
C PRO A 94 -10.71 16.36 -7.71
N ASP A 95 -10.02 16.86 -8.74
CA ASP A 95 -10.53 16.87 -10.12
C ASP A 95 -10.70 15.45 -10.67
N LYS A 96 -9.78 14.56 -10.36
CA LYS A 96 -9.87 13.15 -10.76
C LYS A 96 -11.00 12.43 -10.01
N ALA A 97 -11.16 12.71 -8.73
CA ALA A 97 -12.26 12.16 -7.94
C ALA A 97 -13.61 12.62 -8.50
N ALA A 98 -13.74 13.92 -8.84
CA ALA A 98 -14.94 14.46 -9.49
C ALA A 98 -15.19 13.82 -10.87
N CYS A 99 -14.15 13.65 -11.67
CA CYS A 99 -14.26 12.98 -12.97
C CYS A 99 -14.77 11.54 -12.82
N LEU A 100 -14.22 10.78 -11.88
CA LEU A 100 -14.69 9.41 -11.60
C LEU A 100 -16.12 9.40 -11.08
N TYR A 101 -16.47 10.32 -10.18
CA TYR A 101 -17.84 10.45 -9.68
C TYR A 101 -18.84 10.65 -10.82
N HIS A 102 -18.63 11.66 -11.67
CA HIS A 102 -19.52 11.94 -12.80
C HIS A 102 -19.58 10.81 -13.84
N LEU A 103 -18.50 10.04 -13.97
CA LEU A 103 -18.49 8.87 -14.84
C LEU A 103 -19.39 7.77 -14.30
N ILE A 104 -19.30 7.47 -12.98
CA ILE A 104 -19.99 6.32 -12.39
C ILE A 104 -21.40 6.63 -11.87
N GLU A 105 -21.71 7.89 -11.56
CA GLU A 105 -23.02 8.30 -11.04
C GLU A 105 -24.21 7.76 -11.86
N PRO A 106 -24.19 7.81 -13.23
CA PRO A 106 -25.25 7.26 -14.04
C PRO A 106 -25.21 5.72 -14.17
N MET A 107 -24.17 5.05 -13.66
CA MET A 107 -24.01 3.60 -13.76
C MET A 107 -24.71 2.93 -12.59
N LYS A 108 -25.79 2.21 -12.87
CA LYS A 108 -26.59 1.55 -11.83
C LYS A 108 -25.74 0.52 -11.05
N ASP A 109 -25.81 0.55 -9.73
CA ASP A 109 -25.16 -0.38 -8.79
C ASP A 109 -23.61 -0.42 -8.87
N VAL A 110 -22.98 0.50 -9.61
CA VAL A 110 -21.53 0.63 -9.62
C VAL A 110 -21.06 1.32 -8.34
N GLU A 111 -20.02 0.78 -7.72
CA GLU A 111 -19.46 1.30 -6.47
C GLU A 111 -17.93 1.41 -6.54
N ILE A 112 -17.38 2.28 -5.69
CA ILE A 112 -15.93 2.35 -5.46
C ILE A 112 -15.59 1.63 -4.15
N ARG A 113 -14.57 0.78 -4.19
CA ARG A 113 -13.98 0.11 -3.03
C ARG A 113 -12.50 0.46 -2.91
N LEU A 114 -12.11 1.06 -1.78
CA LEU A 114 -10.71 1.38 -1.51
C LEU A 114 -9.92 0.13 -1.15
N THR A 115 -8.64 0.12 -1.50
CA THR A 115 -7.69 -0.94 -1.10
C THR A 115 -6.76 -0.45 0.00
N PRO A 116 -6.16 -1.36 0.80
CA PRO A 116 -5.17 -1.00 1.81
C PRO A 116 -3.92 -0.31 1.24
N ASP A 117 -3.62 -0.56 -0.02
CA ASP A 117 -2.41 -0.08 -0.70
C ASP A 117 -2.66 1.16 -1.57
N GLU A 118 -3.53 2.06 -1.10
CA GLU A 118 -3.76 3.37 -1.74
C GLU A 118 -4.41 3.30 -3.14
N GLY A 119 -4.93 2.13 -3.53
CA GLY A 119 -5.67 1.92 -4.76
C GLY A 119 -7.18 1.89 -4.55
N LEU A 120 -7.91 1.67 -5.62
CA LEU A 120 -9.34 1.44 -5.58
C LEU A 120 -9.82 0.48 -6.68
N TYR A 121 -10.94 -0.17 -6.42
CA TYR A 121 -11.70 -0.90 -7.41
C TYR A 121 -13.00 -0.16 -7.71
N VAL A 122 -13.33 -0.03 -8.99
CA VAL A 122 -14.69 0.29 -9.43
C VAL A 122 -15.37 -1.04 -9.74
N ILE A 123 -16.33 -1.42 -8.91
CA ILE A 123 -16.95 -2.76 -8.93
C ILE A 123 -18.36 -2.72 -9.52
N ASN A 124 -18.88 -3.91 -9.82
CA ASN A 124 -20.22 -4.12 -10.37
C ASN A 124 -20.41 -3.49 -11.76
N CYS A 125 -19.35 -3.36 -12.54
CA CYS A 125 -19.42 -2.86 -13.90
C CYS A 125 -19.93 -3.95 -14.87
N SER A 126 -20.77 -3.58 -15.84
CA SER A 126 -20.93 -4.37 -17.07
C SER A 126 -19.64 -4.29 -17.90
N ALA A 127 -19.52 -5.08 -18.96
CA ALA A 127 -18.38 -5.03 -19.86
C ALA A 127 -18.12 -3.63 -20.42
N SER A 128 -19.15 -2.97 -20.95
CA SER A 128 -19.04 -1.63 -21.51
C SER A 128 -18.73 -0.54 -20.48
N GLU A 129 -19.25 -0.67 -19.25
CA GLU A 129 -18.91 0.22 -18.15
C GLU A 129 -17.46 0.04 -17.70
N ALA A 130 -16.98 -1.19 -17.60
CA ALA A 130 -15.58 -1.49 -17.26
C ALA A 130 -14.61 -0.85 -18.26
N GLU A 131 -14.91 -0.93 -19.55
CA GLU A 131 -14.09 -0.28 -20.60
C GLU A 131 -14.07 1.25 -20.48
N LYS A 132 -15.21 1.87 -20.12
CA LYS A 132 -15.27 3.33 -19.88
C LYS A 132 -14.43 3.72 -18.67
N VAL A 133 -14.52 2.97 -17.57
CA VAL A 133 -13.72 3.20 -16.35
C VAL A 133 -12.24 3.00 -16.65
N LEU A 134 -11.87 1.92 -17.36
CA LEU A 134 -10.50 1.66 -17.75
C LEU A 134 -9.90 2.82 -18.54
N LYS A 135 -10.65 3.32 -19.53
CA LYS A 135 -10.25 4.46 -20.35
C LYS A 135 -10.10 5.76 -19.53
N ALA A 136 -10.98 5.97 -18.57
CA ALA A 136 -10.92 7.14 -17.70
C ALA A 136 -9.79 7.10 -16.68
N THR A 137 -9.17 5.94 -16.45
CA THR A 137 -8.13 5.71 -15.43
C THR A 137 -6.76 5.34 -16.01
N THR A 138 -6.46 5.79 -17.21
CA THR A 138 -5.17 5.55 -17.90
C THR A 138 -3.98 6.29 -17.29
N ASP A 139 -4.23 7.29 -16.47
CA ASP A 139 -3.23 8.08 -15.73
C ASP A 139 -2.67 7.37 -14.50
N GLY A 140 -3.28 6.26 -14.06
CA GLY A 140 -2.80 5.45 -12.95
C GLY A 140 -1.65 4.51 -13.32
N ALA A 141 -1.29 3.67 -12.36
CA ALA A 141 -0.24 2.66 -12.48
C ALA A 141 -0.50 1.70 -13.66
N GLN A 142 0.52 1.48 -14.48
CA GLN A 142 0.46 0.62 -15.67
C GLN A 142 1.23 -0.70 -15.50
N ASN A 143 2.06 -0.80 -14.47
CA ASN A 143 2.86 -1.98 -14.15
C ASN A 143 3.00 -2.16 -12.63
N LEU A 144 3.58 -3.27 -12.19
CA LEU A 144 3.74 -3.60 -10.78
C LEU A 144 4.53 -2.53 -10.02
N PHE A 145 5.64 -2.04 -10.57
CA PHE A 145 6.47 -1.03 -9.92
C PHE A 145 5.70 0.27 -9.66
N GLU A 146 4.86 0.69 -10.60
CA GLU A 146 4.05 1.90 -10.46
C GLU A 146 2.93 1.79 -9.41
N THR A 147 2.59 0.57 -8.96
CA THR A 147 1.68 0.37 -7.83
C THR A 147 2.34 0.59 -6.47
N SER A 148 3.57 1.07 -6.46
CA SER A 148 4.31 1.38 -5.23
C SER A 148 3.57 2.38 -4.35
N VAL A 149 3.75 2.24 -3.04
CA VAL A 149 3.06 3.06 -2.03
C VAL A 149 4.02 4.00 -1.31
N ALA A 150 3.52 5.18 -0.98
CA ALA A 150 4.25 6.16 -0.20
C ALA A 150 3.33 6.83 0.83
N CYS A 151 3.74 6.89 2.08
CA CYS A 151 2.99 7.68 3.05
C CYS A 151 3.01 9.17 2.68
N ILE A 152 2.16 9.97 3.33
CA ILE A 152 2.04 11.42 3.06
C ILE A 152 3.35 12.21 3.27
N GLY A 153 4.31 11.65 4.01
CA GLY A 153 5.66 12.19 4.17
C GLY A 153 5.77 13.58 4.79
N ALA A 154 7.01 14.09 4.83
CA ALA A 154 7.35 15.36 5.49
C ALA A 154 6.74 16.60 4.82
N SER A 155 6.15 16.47 3.64
CA SER A 155 5.45 17.59 2.99
C SER A 155 4.20 18.05 3.74
N ILE A 156 3.56 17.15 4.50
CA ILE A 156 2.33 17.42 5.26
C ILE A 156 2.43 16.89 6.68
N CYS A 157 3.07 15.72 6.89
CA CYS A 157 3.14 15.07 8.19
C CYS A 157 4.12 15.79 9.14
N GLN A 158 3.64 16.24 10.29
CA GLN A 158 4.46 16.96 11.30
C GLN A 158 5.58 16.09 11.92
N VAL A 159 5.45 14.77 11.90
CA VAL A 159 6.47 13.82 12.40
C VAL A 159 7.26 13.15 11.29
N GLY A 160 6.97 13.50 10.03
CA GLY A 160 7.69 12.98 8.87
C GLY A 160 9.10 13.56 8.78
N ILE A 161 10.09 12.71 8.49
CA ILE A 161 11.48 13.13 8.28
C ILE A 161 11.77 13.19 6.78
N GLY A 162 11.38 12.15 6.03
CA GLY A 162 11.56 12.05 4.59
C GLY A 162 10.31 12.47 3.81
N ASN A 163 10.52 13.09 2.65
CA ASN A 163 9.44 13.39 1.69
C ASN A 163 9.18 12.17 0.80
N SER A 164 8.38 11.24 1.28
CA SER A 164 8.09 9.97 0.59
C SER A 164 7.36 10.14 -0.74
N PRO A 165 6.35 11.04 -0.90
CA PRO A 165 5.73 11.24 -2.21
C PRO A 165 6.68 11.79 -3.26
N ALA A 166 7.55 12.74 -2.88
CA ALA A 166 8.53 13.28 -3.82
C ALA A 166 9.55 12.21 -4.25
N LEU A 167 10.00 11.37 -3.31
CA LEU A 167 10.89 10.25 -3.63
C LEU A 167 10.21 9.28 -4.60
N LEU A 168 8.99 8.85 -4.32
CA LEU A 168 8.26 7.93 -5.20
C LEU A 168 8.08 8.52 -6.61
N SER A 169 7.68 9.78 -6.69
CA SER A 169 7.53 10.48 -7.99
C SER A 169 8.83 10.47 -8.78
N ALA A 170 9.96 10.80 -8.14
CA ALA A 170 11.28 10.80 -8.78
C ALA A 170 11.70 9.39 -9.26
N CYS A 171 11.42 8.36 -8.43
CA CYS A 171 11.68 6.97 -8.80
C CYS A 171 10.88 6.54 -10.03
N ILE A 172 9.56 6.79 -10.03
CA ILE A 172 8.68 6.42 -11.14
C ILE A 172 9.06 7.19 -12.42
N GLU A 173 9.29 8.50 -12.30
CA GLU A 173 9.69 9.31 -13.46
C GLU A 173 10.98 8.80 -14.10
N LYS A 174 11.96 8.41 -13.28
CA LYS A 174 13.24 7.92 -13.77
C LYS A 174 13.15 6.52 -14.36
N VAL A 175 12.46 5.60 -13.68
CA VAL A 175 12.27 4.22 -14.12
C VAL A 175 11.45 4.13 -15.41
N ARG A 176 10.43 4.98 -15.58
CA ARG A 176 9.64 5.05 -16.84
C ARG A 176 10.47 5.27 -18.09
N LYS A 177 11.58 5.99 -17.99
CA LYS A 177 12.47 6.27 -19.14
C LYS A 177 13.20 5.03 -19.63
N GLU A 178 13.33 4.01 -18.79
CA GLU A 178 14.07 2.78 -19.12
C GLU A 178 13.20 1.72 -19.81
N ASN A 179 11.86 1.84 -19.77
CA ASN A 179 10.90 0.92 -20.37
C ASN A 179 11.10 -0.55 -19.96
N PHE A 180 11.39 -0.82 -18.69
CA PHE A 180 11.52 -2.18 -18.18
C PHE A 180 10.23 -2.98 -18.37
N ALA A 181 10.38 -4.29 -18.61
CA ALA A 181 9.25 -5.22 -18.62
C ALA A 181 8.57 -5.26 -17.23
N ASP A 182 7.26 -5.53 -17.22
CA ASP A 182 6.50 -5.65 -15.96
C ASP A 182 7.07 -6.79 -15.09
N GLY A 183 7.28 -6.53 -13.80
CA GLY A 183 7.88 -7.46 -12.86
C GLY A 183 9.42 -7.44 -12.78
N VAL A 184 10.10 -6.67 -13.62
CA VAL A 184 11.56 -6.44 -13.48
C VAL A 184 11.87 -5.73 -12.17
N LEU A 185 11.11 -4.70 -11.82
CA LEU A 185 11.18 -4.08 -10.51
C LEU A 185 9.95 -4.45 -9.68
N PRO A 186 10.11 -4.77 -8.38
CA PRO A 186 9.01 -5.04 -7.50
C PRO A 186 8.30 -3.75 -7.09
N LYS A 187 7.12 -3.88 -6.52
CA LYS A 187 6.46 -2.82 -5.76
C LYS A 187 7.35 -2.39 -4.60
N ILE A 188 7.58 -1.10 -4.43
CA ILE A 188 8.32 -0.55 -3.29
C ILE A 188 7.38 0.13 -2.30
N HIS A 189 7.79 0.15 -1.03
CA HIS A 189 7.05 0.71 0.07
C HIS A 189 7.87 1.82 0.74
N ILE A 190 7.36 3.06 0.75
CA ILE A 190 8.11 4.23 1.24
C ILE A 190 7.41 4.86 2.44
N SER A 191 8.09 4.91 3.57
CA SER A 191 7.63 5.65 4.75
C SER A 191 8.57 6.82 5.04
N GLY A 192 8.01 7.99 5.34
CA GLY A 192 8.80 9.19 5.68
C GLY A 192 9.47 9.13 7.06
N CYS A 193 9.15 8.17 7.91
CA CYS A 193 9.71 8.02 9.26
C CYS A 193 9.46 6.60 9.81
N PRO A 194 9.96 6.28 11.04
CA PRO A 194 9.77 4.97 11.66
C PRO A 194 8.32 4.57 11.97
N SER A 195 7.34 5.48 11.88
CA SER A 195 5.92 5.16 12.11
C SER A 195 5.32 4.19 11.09
N SER A 196 6.03 3.91 9.99
CA SER A 196 5.70 2.87 9.01
C SER A 196 4.33 2.99 8.33
N CYS A 197 3.83 4.22 8.15
CA CYS A 197 2.54 4.44 7.49
C CYS A 197 2.51 3.96 6.02
N GLY A 198 3.66 3.94 5.33
CA GLY A 198 3.83 3.34 4.00
C GLY A 198 4.22 1.86 4.04
N THR A 199 4.14 1.23 5.22
CA THR A 199 4.37 -0.22 5.42
C THR A 199 5.71 -0.75 4.89
N HIS A 200 6.78 0.08 4.98
CA HIS A 200 8.12 -0.27 4.47
C HIS A 200 8.67 -1.59 5.00
N GLN A 201 8.25 -2.01 6.21
CA GLN A 201 8.73 -3.22 6.87
C GLN A 201 8.23 -4.53 6.25
N ILE A 202 7.17 -4.48 5.45
CA ILE A 202 6.61 -5.68 4.79
C ILE A 202 6.73 -5.59 3.27
N GLY A 203 7.28 -4.50 2.74
CA GLY A 203 7.58 -4.37 1.32
C GLY A 203 8.70 -5.30 0.89
N THR A 204 8.63 -5.86 -0.29
CA THR A 204 9.73 -6.62 -0.93
C THR A 204 11.01 -5.78 -0.95
N ILE A 205 10.87 -4.49 -1.30
CA ILE A 205 11.85 -3.44 -1.06
C ILE A 205 11.12 -2.30 -0.34
N GLY A 206 11.64 -1.90 0.82
CA GLY A 206 11.11 -0.80 1.62
C GLY A 206 12.12 0.33 1.79
N PHE A 207 11.62 1.55 1.97
CA PHE A 207 12.43 2.72 2.26
C PHE A 207 11.86 3.48 3.46
N ARG A 208 12.72 3.78 4.45
CA ARG A 208 12.34 4.57 5.63
C ARG A 208 13.12 5.85 5.71
N GLY A 209 12.43 6.98 5.67
CA GLY A 209 13.04 8.31 5.75
C GLY A 209 13.81 8.56 7.04
N GLY A 210 14.93 9.23 6.85
CA GLY A 210 15.86 9.63 7.87
C GLY A 210 16.84 10.70 7.34
N ILE A 211 17.90 10.93 8.08
CA ILE A 211 18.99 11.85 7.73
C ILE A 211 20.29 11.07 7.80
N ARG A 212 21.15 11.25 6.80
CA ARG A 212 22.52 10.75 6.77
C ARG A 212 23.49 11.90 7.00
N GLN A 213 24.45 11.70 7.90
CA GLN A 213 25.57 12.63 8.04
C GLN A 213 26.57 12.36 6.92
N THR A 214 26.94 13.39 6.17
CA THR A 214 27.96 13.34 5.13
C THR A 214 29.04 14.36 5.41
N PRO A 215 30.22 14.29 4.75
CA PRO A 215 31.24 15.34 4.88
C PRO A 215 30.74 16.74 4.55
N ASP A 216 29.76 16.85 3.66
CA ASP A 216 29.14 18.12 3.24
C ASP A 216 27.96 18.55 4.14
N GLY A 217 27.71 17.83 5.26
CA GLY A 217 26.62 18.07 6.17
C GLY A 217 25.50 17.03 6.10
N PRO A 218 24.39 17.26 6.86
CA PRO A 218 23.27 16.34 6.91
C PRO A 218 22.49 16.36 5.59
N LYS A 219 22.24 15.18 5.01
CA LYS A 219 21.43 15.01 3.80
C LYS A 219 20.20 14.15 4.04
N PRO A 220 19.07 14.41 3.36
CA PRO A 220 17.94 13.51 3.36
C PRO A 220 18.36 12.14 2.83
N ALA A 221 17.99 11.09 3.54
CA ALA A 221 18.31 9.72 3.17
C ALA A 221 17.19 8.77 3.58
N PHE A 222 17.18 7.57 3.02
CA PHE A 222 16.24 6.52 3.41
C PHE A 222 17.00 5.23 3.69
N ALA A 223 16.73 4.62 4.84
CA ALA A 223 17.18 3.27 5.11
C ALA A 223 16.44 2.30 4.19
N ILE A 224 17.19 1.42 3.53
CA ILE A 224 16.61 0.36 2.71
C ILE A 224 16.19 -0.82 3.59
N PHE A 225 15.09 -1.46 3.21
CA PHE A 225 14.57 -2.68 3.80
C PHE A 225 14.38 -3.71 2.70
N GLU A 226 14.71 -4.96 2.95
CA GLU A 226 14.64 -6.04 1.96
C GLU A 226 14.02 -7.32 2.51
N GLY A 227 13.49 -8.14 1.62
CA GLY A 227 12.98 -9.47 1.96
C GLY A 227 11.62 -9.49 2.64
N GLY A 228 10.92 -8.35 2.70
CA GLY A 228 9.55 -8.31 3.23
C GLY A 228 8.55 -9.01 2.31
N CYS A 229 7.47 -9.53 2.91
CA CYS A 229 6.36 -10.13 2.17
C CYS A 229 5.03 -9.76 2.83
N PRO A 230 4.11 -9.07 2.13
CA PRO A 230 2.79 -8.71 2.66
C PRO A 230 1.71 -9.77 2.40
N LEU A 231 2.03 -10.88 1.73
CA LEU A 231 1.05 -11.87 1.32
C LEU A 231 0.51 -12.63 2.52
N GLN A 232 -0.81 -12.74 2.61
CA GLN A 232 -1.49 -13.44 3.69
C GLN A 232 -1.01 -14.89 3.84
N GLY A 233 -0.57 -15.24 5.05
CA GLY A 233 -0.02 -16.56 5.37
C GLY A 233 1.44 -16.77 4.97
N GLN A 234 2.08 -15.72 4.42
CA GLN A 234 3.50 -15.72 4.06
C GLN A 234 4.18 -14.42 4.55
N GLU A 235 3.58 -13.75 5.52
CA GLU A 235 4.04 -12.44 6.00
C GLU A 235 5.45 -12.54 6.57
N VAL A 236 6.35 -11.69 6.07
CA VAL A 236 7.73 -11.56 6.54
C VAL A 236 8.05 -10.10 6.79
N ILE A 237 8.63 -9.83 7.95
CA ILE A 237 9.21 -8.51 8.25
C ILE A 237 10.60 -8.45 7.60
N SER A 238 10.81 -7.42 6.82
CA SER A 238 12.06 -7.18 6.10
C SER A 238 13.23 -6.85 7.03
N ASP A 239 14.44 -7.17 6.61
CA ASP A 239 15.67 -6.75 7.25
C ASP A 239 16.03 -5.30 6.87
N MET A 240 16.54 -4.55 7.86
CA MET A 240 16.96 -3.17 7.66
C MET A 240 18.43 -3.09 7.27
N GLY A 241 18.69 -2.55 6.08
CA GLY A 241 20.04 -2.24 5.62
C GLY A 241 20.50 -0.81 5.95
N LYS A 242 21.54 -0.38 5.25
CA LYS A 242 22.12 0.97 5.35
C LYS A 242 21.20 2.02 4.72
N SER A 243 21.56 3.30 4.90
CA SER A 243 20.77 4.41 4.30
C SER A 243 21.40 4.90 3.00
N ILE A 244 20.55 5.08 1.98
CA ILE A 244 20.89 5.68 0.68
C ILE A 244 20.42 7.14 0.70
N GLU A 245 21.22 8.07 0.17
CA GLU A 245 20.81 9.46 -0.03
C GLU A 245 19.57 9.51 -0.95
N ALA A 246 18.60 10.37 -0.64
CA ALA A 246 17.30 10.36 -1.31
C ALA A 246 17.39 10.58 -2.82
N ASP A 247 18.32 11.43 -3.26
CA ASP A 247 18.56 11.74 -4.68
C ASP A 247 19.23 10.60 -5.46
N LYS A 248 19.87 9.66 -4.77
CA LYS A 248 20.52 8.49 -5.36
C LYS A 248 19.59 7.28 -5.52
N ILE A 249 18.46 7.22 -4.81
CA ILE A 249 17.54 6.08 -4.85
C ILE A 249 16.95 5.84 -6.25
N PRO A 250 16.56 6.85 -7.02
CA PRO A 250 16.10 6.61 -8.39
C PRO A 250 17.17 5.96 -9.28
N ASP A 251 18.44 6.31 -9.10
CA ASP A 251 19.57 5.69 -9.84
C ASP A 251 19.81 4.25 -9.39
N PHE A 252 19.76 3.99 -8.09
CA PHE A 252 19.81 2.64 -7.52
C PHE A 252 18.75 1.72 -8.15
N LEU A 253 17.50 2.18 -8.26
CA LEU A 253 16.41 1.39 -8.84
C LEU A 253 16.61 1.16 -10.35
N VAL A 254 17.11 2.15 -11.09
CA VAL A 254 17.43 2.00 -12.52
C VAL A 254 18.55 1.00 -12.71
N GLU A 255 19.61 1.07 -11.91
CA GLU A 255 20.72 0.11 -12.01
C GLU A 255 20.26 -1.31 -11.66
N LEU A 256 19.48 -1.47 -10.60
CA LEU A 256 18.85 -2.75 -10.24
C LEU A 256 18.01 -3.29 -11.40
N GLY A 257 17.14 -2.48 -11.98
CA GLY A 257 16.33 -2.86 -13.13
C GLY A 257 17.15 -3.30 -14.35
N LYS A 258 18.28 -2.65 -14.61
CA LYS A 258 19.22 -3.03 -15.69
C LYS A 258 19.88 -4.37 -15.41
N MET A 259 20.32 -4.61 -14.17
CA MET A 259 20.90 -5.91 -13.77
C MET A 259 19.92 -7.07 -13.97
N ILE A 260 18.67 -6.88 -13.56
CA ILE A 260 17.61 -7.90 -13.67
C ILE A 260 17.25 -8.12 -15.14
N SER A 261 17.10 -7.04 -15.91
CA SER A 261 16.75 -7.11 -17.33
C SER A 261 17.82 -7.80 -18.18
N ALA A 262 19.10 -7.66 -17.81
CA ALA A 262 20.22 -8.33 -18.49
C ALA A 262 20.13 -9.87 -18.41
N GLU A 263 19.49 -10.40 -17.37
CA GLU A 263 19.24 -11.83 -17.22
C GLU A 263 17.82 -12.26 -17.70
N ALA A 264 17.07 -11.35 -18.33
CA ALA A 264 15.69 -11.56 -18.79
C ALA A 264 14.76 -12.16 -17.70
N ALA A 265 14.96 -11.76 -16.44
CA ALA A 265 14.26 -12.30 -15.29
C ALA A 265 13.21 -11.31 -14.74
N ALA A 266 12.30 -11.81 -13.92
CA ALA A 266 11.54 -11.00 -12.98
C ALA A 266 12.29 -10.91 -11.64
N TYR A 267 12.01 -9.87 -10.84
CA TYR A 267 12.70 -9.61 -9.57
C TYR A 267 12.77 -10.84 -8.66
N ASP A 268 11.64 -11.50 -8.41
CA ASP A 268 11.57 -12.61 -7.45
C ASP A 268 12.49 -13.79 -7.83
N LYS A 269 12.61 -14.07 -9.12
CA LYS A 269 13.51 -15.11 -9.62
C LYS A 269 14.96 -14.67 -9.58
N TRP A 270 15.20 -13.41 -9.91
CA TRP A 270 16.54 -12.84 -9.93
C TRP A 270 17.14 -12.74 -8.53
N ILE A 271 16.40 -12.21 -7.56
CA ILE A 271 16.88 -12.03 -6.19
C ILE A 271 17.22 -13.36 -5.52
N ALA A 272 16.43 -14.40 -5.77
CA ALA A 272 16.69 -15.74 -5.22
C ALA A 272 18.04 -16.33 -5.67
N ALA A 273 18.55 -15.93 -6.84
CA ALA A 273 19.81 -16.41 -7.38
C ALA A 273 20.97 -15.41 -7.22
N ASN A 274 20.70 -14.15 -6.99
CA ASN A 274 21.67 -13.05 -7.06
C ASN A 274 21.63 -12.13 -5.83
N HIS A 275 21.25 -12.64 -4.65
CA HIS A 275 21.16 -11.82 -3.42
C HIS A 275 22.48 -11.10 -3.13
N ASP A 276 23.63 -11.77 -3.31
CA ASP A 276 24.93 -11.15 -3.08
C ASP A 276 25.16 -9.92 -3.98
N LYS A 277 24.78 -9.99 -5.26
CA LYS A 277 24.86 -8.85 -6.19
C LYS A 277 23.96 -7.70 -5.76
N PHE A 278 22.81 -8.01 -5.17
CA PHE A 278 21.90 -7.00 -4.65
C PHE A 278 22.52 -6.28 -3.44
N ILE A 279 23.15 -7.01 -2.54
CA ILE A 279 23.89 -6.44 -1.41
C ILE A 279 25.07 -5.57 -1.89
N GLU A 280 25.84 -6.04 -2.86
CA GLU A 280 26.92 -5.24 -3.48
C GLU A 280 26.40 -3.92 -4.06
N LEU A 281 25.23 -3.96 -4.71
CA LEU A 281 24.59 -2.76 -5.22
C LEU A 281 24.19 -1.80 -4.10
N ILE A 282 23.59 -2.30 -3.01
CA ILE A 282 23.27 -1.49 -1.83
C ILE A 282 24.55 -0.86 -1.26
N GLU A 283 25.63 -1.61 -1.13
CA GLU A 283 26.90 -1.10 -0.62
C GLU A 283 27.48 0.03 -1.47
N LYS A 284 27.42 -0.12 -2.79
CA LYS A 284 27.83 0.93 -3.73
C LYS A 284 27.11 2.25 -3.50
N TYR A 285 25.80 2.21 -3.22
CA TYR A 285 24.98 3.42 -3.03
C TYR A 285 24.98 3.95 -1.60
N THR A 286 25.55 3.19 -0.67
CA THR A 286 25.66 3.57 0.75
C THR A 286 27.09 3.95 1.18
N ALA A 287 28.03 3.86 0.26
CA ALA A 287 29.42 4.28 0.45
C ALA A 287 29.58 5.79 0.65
#